data_18c99a9757baf868c61a2bddb5e5b1f9
#
_entry.id   18c99a9757baf868c61a2bddb5e5b1f9
#
_cell.length_a   1.000
_cell.length_b   1.000
_cell.length_c   1.000
_cell.angle_alpha   90.00
_cell.angle_beta   90.00
_cell.angle_gamma   90.00
#
_symmetry.space_group_name_H-M   'P 1'
#
loop_
_entity.id
_entity.type
_entity.pdbx_description
1 polymer ?
#
loop_
_entity_poly.entity_id
_entity_poly.type
_entity_poly.pdbx_seq_one_letter_code
_entity_poly.pdbx_strand_id
1 'polypeptide(L)'
;MAEVKRGFHPLALFKQGKLIIFGVLLAIICFAVGFFSGGRQEKAPTLSSITVENQLQQISQLATVRYSYTNMGQFENSNEFYGIKLPFTTKSFIVAYDGTIIAGVDLTQAKVTITDQKVTISLPAPQILSHEVDPNSLEVFDETTSIFNPITIEDYTGFQADQQGVMEEKAIQSGLLTQAKDQAETAIGGLISPLLQEGQALEISVADPE
;
A
#
# COMPACT_ATOMS: atom_id res chain seq x y z
N MET A 1 -36.62 34.37 -91.78
CA MET A 1 -36.10 35.26 -90.74
C MET A 1 -37.13 35.29 -89.63
N ALA A 2 -36.86 34.62 -88.55
CA ALA A 2 -37.65 34.66 -87.30
C ALA A 2 -36.69 34.67 -86.07
N GLU A 3 -36.63 35.85 -85.48
CA GLU A 3 -35.84 36.06 -84.23
C GLU A 3 -36.55 35.41 -83.03
N VAL A 4 -35.83 34.51 -82.32
CA VAL A 4 -36.27 33.96 -81.03
C VAL A 4 -35.73 34.85 -79.92
N LYS A 5 -36.63 35.69 -79.36
CA LYS A 5 -36.35 36.40 -78.07
C LYS A 5 -36.34 35.41 -76.90
N ARG A 6 -35.17 35.16 -76.29
CA ARG A 6 -35.03 34.46 -74.98
C ARG A 6 -35.48 35.40 -73.88
N GLY A 7 -36.62 35.14 -73.28
CA GLY A 7 -37.11 35.83 -72.10
C GLY A 7 -36.24 35.43 -70.85
N PHE A 8 -35.65 36.43 -70.22
CA PHE A 8 -34.91 36.31 -68.96
C PHE A 8 -35.93 36.24 -67.83
N HIS A 9 -36.00 35.10 -67.12
CA HIS A 9 -36.88 34.96 -65.95
C HIS A 9 -36.13 35.33 -64.70
N PRO A 10 -36.38 36.48 -64.07
CA PRO A 10 -35.64 36.91 -62.87
C PRO A 10 -36.06 36.17 -61.57
N LEU A 11 -37.14 35.39 -61.57
CA LEU A 11 -37.62 34.65 -60.39
C LEU A 11 -36.82 33.41 -60.01
N ALA A 12 -36.03 32.84 -60.96
CA ALA A 12 -35.20 31.65 -60.66
C ALA A 12 -33.93 32.00 -59.85
N LEU A 13 -33.36 33.19 -60.00
CA LEU A 13 -32.19 33.68 -59.30
C LEU A 13 -32.47 33.99 -57.83
N PHE A 14 -33.71 34.41 -57.48
CA PHE A 14 -34.07 34.68 -56.05
C PHE A 14 -34.23 33.40 -55.19
N LYS A 15 -34.66 32.28 -55.81
CA LYS A 15 -34.73 31.00 -55.09
C LYS A 15 -33.34 30.38 -54.82
N GLN A 16 -32.43 30.51 -55.80
CA GLN A 16 -31.06 30.00 -55.64
C GLN A 16 -30.24 30.82 -54.61
N GLY A 17 -30.44 32.14 -54.58
CA GLY A 17 -29.82 33.02 -53.61
C GLY A 17 -30.20 32.67 -52.15
N LYS A 18 -31.49 32.36 -51.91
CA LYS A 18 -31.91 31.92 -50.51
C LYS A 18 -31.33 30.59 -50.10
N LEU A 19 -31.16 29.62 -51.00
CA LEU A 19 -30.54 28.33 -50.75
C LEU A 19 -29.06 28.48 -50.45
N ILE A 20 -28.34 29.36 -51.13
CA ILE A 20 -26.92 29.64 -50.90
C ILE A 20 -26.75 30.33 -49.54
N ILE A 21 -27.58 31.32 -49.19
CA ILE A 21 -27.55 32.01 -47.90
C ILE A 21 -27.85 31.02 -46.77
N PHE A 22 -28.81 30.11 -46.92
CA PHE A 22 -29.14 29.08 -45.94
C PHE A 22 -27.99 28.08 -45.76
N GLY A 23 -27.32 27.67 -46.85
CA GLY A 23 -26.14 26.79 -46.81
C GLY A 23 -24.95 27.41 -46.08
N VAL A 24 -24.68 28.72 -46.35
CA VAL A 24 -23.63 29.47 -45.67
C VAL A 24 -23.92 29.63 -44.17
N LEU A 25 -25.18 29.92 -43.81
CA LEU A 25 -25.59 30.06 -42.43
C LEU A 25 -25.47 28.74 -41.65
N LEU A 26 -25.83 27.62 -42.28
CA LEU A 26 -25.70 26.28 -41.72
C LEU A 26 -24.24 25.87 -41.56
N ALA A 27 -23.36 26.22 -42.50
CA ALA A 27 -21.93 26.01 -42.42
C ALA A 27 -21.28 26.81 -41.25
N ILE A 28 -21.71 28.08 -41.06
CA ILE A 28 -21.25 28.91 -39.95
C ILE A 28 -21.71 28.34 -38.61
N ILE A 29 -22.93 27.84 -38.50
CA ILE A 29 -23.45 27.21 -37.30
C ILE A 29 -22.67 25.93 -37.00
N CYS A 30 -22.44 25.06 -37.99
CA CYS A 30 -21.65 23.85 -37.82
C CYS A 30 -20.20 24.16 -37.42
N PHE A 31 -19.59 25.19 -38.01
CA PHE A 31 -18.25 25.66 -37.66
C PHE A 31 -18.21 26.22 -36.22
N ALA A 32 -19.20 27.01 -35.83
CA ALA A 32 -19.30 27.53 -34.45
C ALA A 32 -19.49 26.42 -33.43
N VAL A 33 -20.38 25.45 -33.70
CA VAL A 33 -20.60 24.28 -32.83
C VAL A 33 -19.33 23.43 -32.76
N GLY A 34 -18.66 23.18 -33.89
CA GLY A 34 -17.39 22.43 -33.91
C GLY A 34 -16.28 23.14 -33.17
N PHE A 35 -16.17 24.46 -33.31
CA PHE A 35 -15.16 25.27 -32.61
C PHE A 35 -15.43 25.37 -31.10
N PHE A 36 -16.69 25.51 -30.67
CA PHE A 36 -17.05 25.50 -29.25
C PHE A 36 -17.02 24.12 -28.63
N SER A 37 -17.25 23.04 -29.38
CA SER A 37 -17.16 21.66 -28.86
C SER A 37 -15.74 21.10 -28.89
N GLY A 38 -14.86 21.58 -29.76
CA GLY A 38 -13.46 21.11 -29.88
C GLY A 38 -12.51 21.64 -28.79
N GLY A 39 -12.95 22.59 -27.97
CA GLY A 39 -12.11 23.25 -26.97
C GLY A 39 -12.16 22.67 -25.55
N ARG A 40 -12.91 21.59 -25.32
CA ARG A 40 -12.83 20.86 -24.06
C ARG A 40 -11.68 19.85 -24.14
N GLN A 41 -10.46 20.33 -24.01
CA GLN A 41 -9.40 19.50 -23.49
C GLN A 41 -9.83 19.13 -22.07
N GLU A 42 -10.24 17.87 -21.86
CA GLU A 42 -10.22 17.28 -20.54
C GLU A 42 -8.78 17.40 -20.05
N LYS A 43 -8.55 18.32 -19.12
CA LYS A 43 -7.29 18.36 -18.38
C LYS A 43 -7.16 16.98 -17.77
N ALA A 44 -6.12 16.24 -18.17
CA ALA A 44 -5.75 15.01 -17.50
C ALA A 44 -5.78 15.27 -15.98
N PRO A 45 -6.32 14.35 -15.17
CA PRO A 45 -6.42 14.55 -13.74
C PRO A 45 -5.03 14.89 -13.20
N THR A 46 -4.85 16.13 -12.76
CA THR A 46 -3.61 16.56 -12.14
C THR A 46 -3.51 15.84 -10.80
N LEU A 47 -2.48 15.02 -10.63
CA LEU A 47 -2.12 14.43 -9.34
C LEU A 47 -2.02 15.56 -8.31
N SER A 48 -2.89 15.51 -7.30
CA SER A 48 -2.83 16.43 -6.17
C SER A 48 -2.15 15.72 -5.00
N SER A 49 -1.22 16.39 -4.31
CA SER A 49 -0.57 15.86 -3.11
C SER A 49 -1.57 15.31 -2.10
N ILE A 50 -2.65 16.07 -1.84
CA ILE A 50 -3.72 15.69 -0.90
C ILE A 50 -4.43 14.40 -1.35
N THR A 51 -4.65 14.22 -2.67
CA THR A 51 -5.34 13.03 -3.18
C THR A 51 -4.47 11.79 -3.01
N VAL A 52 -3.18 11.86 -3.36
CA VAL A 52 -2.23 10.75 -3.22
C VAL A 52 -2.01 10.43 -1.73
N GLU A 53 -1.81 11.44 -0.90
CA GLU A 53 -1.63 11.28 0.55
C GLU A 53 -2.86 10.61 1.18
N ASN A 54 -4.07 11.08 0.89
CA ASN A 54 -5.30 10.47 1.38
C ASN A 54 -5.47 9.01 0.92
N GLN A 55 -5.08 8.67 -0.32
CA GLN A 55 -5.13 7.30 -0.80
C GLN A 55 -4.13 6.40 -0.09
N LEU A 56 -2.91 6.86 0.14
CA LEU A 56 -1.91 6.11 0.93
C LEU A 56 -2.39 5.92 2.37
N GLN A 57 -2.92 6.96 3.01
CA GLN A 57 -3.44 6.88 4.36
C GLN A 57 -4.66 5.96 4.50
N GLN A 58 -5.50 5.82 3.46
CA GLN A 58 -6.61 4.87 3.45
C GLN A 58 -6.15 3.40 3.42
N ILE A 59 -4.96 3.12 2.88
CA ILE A 59 -4.36 1.78 2.93
C ILE A 59 -3.89 1.47 4.37
N SER A 60 -3.64 2.50 5.17
CA SER A 60 -3.17 2.51 6.55
C SER A 60 -1.85 1.78 6.78
N GLN A 61 -1.72 0.52 6.42
CA GLN A 61 -0.50 -0.28 6.61
C GLN A 61 -0.08 -0.95 5.31
N LEU A 62 1.18 -0.80 4.94
CA LEU A 62 1.80 -1.50 3.82
C LEU A 62 2.65 -2.64 4.37
N ALA A 63 2.07 -3.85 4.42
CA ALA A 63 2.80 -5.07 4.74
C ALA A 63 3.71 -5.45 3.56
N THR A 64 5.02 -5.48 3.77
CA THR A 64 5.98 -5.68 2.69
C THR A 64 6.78 -6.96 2.80
N VAL A 65 7.05 -7.44 4.02
CA VAL A 65 7.82 -8.66 4.25
C VAL A 65 7.10 -9.57 5.24
N ARG A 66 7.09 -10.86 4.91
CA ARG A 66 6.63 -11.94 5.78
C ARG A 66 7.84 -12.79 6.18
N TYR A 67 8.08 -12.93 7.45
CA TYR A 67 9.10 -13.80 8.04
C TYR A 67 8.41 -14.96 8.75
N SER A 68 8.52 -16.16 8.19
CA SER A 68 7.99 -17.38 8.81
C SER A 68 9.13 -18.15 9.46
N TYR A 69 8.88 -18.73 10.63
CA TYR A 69 9.88 -19.46 11.40
C TYR A 69 9.24 -20.66 12.10
N THR A 70 10.05 -21.67 12.37
CA THR A 70 9.79 -22.72 13.36
C THR A 70 10.73 -22.50 14.54
N ASN A 71 10.21 -22.40 15.77
CA ASN A 71 11.00 -22.26 16.98
C ASN A 71 10.79 -23.47 17.89
N MET A 72 11.86 -23.85 18.57
CA MET A 72 11.82 -24.83 19.66
C MET A 72 12.30 -24.11 20.93
N GLY A 73 11.44 -24.02 21.92
CA GLY A 73 11.72 -23.37 23.17
C GLY A 73 11.63 -24.32 24.35
N GLN A 74 12.45 -24.07 25.36
CA GLN A 74 12.44 -24.79 26.62
C GLN A 74 12.08 -23.85 27.76
N PHE A 75 11.19 -24.31 28.61
CA PHE A 75 10.82 -23.65 29.85
C PHE A 75 11.27 -24.54 31.02
N GLU A 76 11.89 -23.94 32.05
CA GLU A 76 12.19 -24.60 33.31
C GLU A 76 11.97 -23.64 34.49
N ASN A 77 11.29 -24.10 35.50
CA ASN A 77 11.06 -23.34 36.72
C ASN A 77 11.15 -24.27 37.93
N SER A 78 11.69 -23.78 39.05
CA SER A 78 11.78 -24.49 40.32
C SER A 78 11.46 -23.53 41.44
N ASN A 79 10.84 -24.01 42.52
CA ASN A 79 10.67 -23.20 43.73
C ASN A 79 12.04 -23.04 44.42
N GLU A 80 12.30 -21.85 44.91
CA GLU A 80 13.53 -21.52 45.62
C GLU A 80 13.26 -21.06 47.07
N PHE A 81 14.14 -21.45 47.98
CA PHE A 81 14.15 -20.96 49.35
C PHE A 81 15.53 -20.41 49.68
N TYR A 82 15.63 -19.10 49.93
CA TYR A 82 16.89 -18.38 50.14
C TYR A 82 17.95 -18.64 49.05
N GLY A 83 17.52 -18.70 47.76
CA GLY A 83 18.40 -18.92 46.62
C GLY A 83 18.82 -20.39 46.40
N ILE A 84 18.23 -21.33 47.15
CA ILE A 84 18.47 -22.76 47.00
C ILE A 84 17.25 -23.39 46.36
N LYS A 85 17.43 -24.05 45.20
CA LYS A 85 16.36 -24.79 44.51
C LYS A 85 15.87 -25.93 45.40
N LEU A 86 14.56 -25.96 45.62
CA LEU A 86 13.95 -27.01 46.44
C LEU A 86 13.83 -28.31 45.62
N PRO A 87 14.23 -29.46 46.18
CA PRO A 87 14.10 -30.74 45.50
C PRO A 87 12.63 -31.07 45.25
N PHE A 88 12.36 -31.78 44.15
CA PHE A 88 11.01 -32.22 43.74
C PHE A 88 10.05 -31.07 43.40
N THR A 89 10.55 -29.87 43.11
CA THR A 89 9.73 -28.71 42.71
C THR A 89 10.01 -28.23 41.28
N THR A 90 10.87 -28.90 40.54
CA THR A 90 11.18 -28.55 39.16
C THR A 90 10.03 -28.94 38.25
N LYS A 91 9.62 -27.99 37.43
CA LYS A 91 8.72 -28.18 36.29
C LYS A 91 9.39 -27.70 35.02
N SER A 92 9.19 -28.40 33.91
CA SER A 92 9.77 -28.03 32.62
C SER A 92 8.91 -28.53 31.46
N PHE A 93 9.04 -27.86 30.34
CA PHE A 93 8.51 -28.37 29.06
C PHE A 93 9.40 -27.92 27.90
N ILE A 94 9.37 -28.71 26.83
CA ILE A 94 9.99 -28.40 25.53
C ILE A 94 8.89 -28.43 24.49
N VAL A 95 8.74 -27.32 23.78
CA VAL A 95 7.72 -27.17 22.74
C VAL A 95 8.33 -26.63 21.47
N ALA A 96 7.85 -27.16 20.33
CA ALA A 96 8.05 -26.55 19.02
C ALA A 96 6.75 -25.89 18.53
N TYR A 97 6.89 -24.83 17.76
CA TYR A 97 5.78 -24.12 17.17
C TYR A 97 6.23 -23.30 15.98
N ASP A 98 5.29 -23.03 15.06
CA ASP A 98 5.49 -22.16 13.91
C ASP A 98 4.95 -20.76 14.22
N GLY A 99 5.61 -19.74 13.69
CA GLY A 99 5.16 -18.37 13.78
C GLY A 99 5.42 -17.58 12.50
N THR A 100 4.72 -16.48 12.40
CA THR A 100 4.85 -15.54 11.28
C THR A 100 4.92 -14.12 11.81
N ILE A 101 5.96 -13.39 11.42
CA ILE A 101 6.13 -11.97 11.67
C ILE A 101 5.91 -11.24 10.36
N ILE A 102 5.06 -10.22 10.37
CA ILE A 102 4.83 -9.33 9.23
C ILE A 102 5.42 -7.97 9.56
N ALA A 103 6.30 -7.48 8.68
CA ALA A 103 6.87 -6.15 8.78
C ALA A 103 6.44 -5.29 7.59
N GLY A 104 6.42 -3.98 7.81
CA GLY A 104 6.00 -3.01 6.81
C GLY A 104 6.02 -1.60 7.33
N VAL A 105 5.34 -0.69 6.63
CA VAL A 105 5.31 0.74 6.91
C VAL A 105 3.90 1.20 7.22
N ASP A 106 3.75 2.06 8.23
CA ASP A 106 2.48 2.74 8.55
C ASP A 106 2.28 3.95 7.63
N LEU A 107 1.45 3.79 6.62
CA LEU A 107 1.17 4.84 5.63
C LEU A 107 0.29 5.99 6.18
N THR A 108 -0.27 5.87 7.38
CA THR A 108 -1.04 6.98 7.99
C THR A 108 -0.16 8.19 8.28
N GLN A 109 1.15 7.99 8.38
CA GLN A 109 2.15 9.01 8.62
C GLN A 109 2.90 9.45 7.34
N ALA A 110 2.51 8.90 6.17
CA ALA A 110 3.10 9.28 4.90
C ALA A 110 2.87 10.76 4.57
N LYS A 111 3.88 11.40 4.01
CA LYS A 111 3.81 12.80 3.54
C LYS A 111 4.11 12.84 2.05
N VAL A 112 3.28 13.53 1.29
CA VAL A 112 3.43 13.65 -0.16
C VAL A 112 3.53 15.11 -0.56
N THR A 113 4.55 15.44 -1.32
CA THR A 113 4.75 16.78 -1.91
C THR A 113 4.86 16.64 -3.42
N ILE A 114 3.99 17.32 -4.16
CA ILE A 114 3.99 17.32 -5.62
C ILE A 114 4.29 18.71 -6.13
N THR A 115 5.28 18.81 -7.01
CA THR A 115 5.63 20.01 -7.77
C THR A 115 5.54 19.68 -9.27
N ASP A 116 5.64 20.69 -10.14
CA ASP A 116 5.62 20.48 -11.59
C ASP A 116 6.75 19.57 -12.10
N GLN A 117 7.85 19.49 -11.34
CA GLN A 117 9.06 18.74 -11.73
C GLN A 117 9.30 17.47 -10.92
N LYS A 118 8.68 17.34 -9.73
CA LYS A 118 9.03 16.30 -8.78
C LYS A 118 7.85 15.87 -7.90
N VAL A 119 7.73 14.58 -7.69
CA VAL A 119 6.90 13.98 -6.66
C VAL A 119 7.82 13.42 -5.57
N THR A 120 7.68 13.92 -4.34
CA THR A 120 8.45 13.46 -3.17
C THR A 120 7.51 12.79 -2.20
N ILE A 121 7.84 11.56 -1.80
CA ILE A 121 7.07 10.76 -0.84
C ILE A 121 8.00 10.41 0.32
N SER A 122 7.64 10.84 1.53
CA SER A 122 8.37 10.50 2.76
C SER A 122 7.53 9.54 3.58
N LEU A 123 8.09 8.38 3.88
CA LEU A 123 7.47 7.31 4.65
C LEU A 123 8.18 7.20 6.02
N PRO A 124 7.45 6.82 7.08
CA PRO A 124 8.05 6.54 8.38
C PRO A 124 8.93 5.28 8.34
N ALA A 125 9.63 5.03 9.43
CA ALA A 125 10.43 3.82 9.58
C ALA A 125 9.57 2.56 9.52
N PRO A 126 10.08 1.47 8.93
CA PRO A 126 9.40 0.19 8.95
C PRO A 126 9.35 -0.37 10.36
N GLN A 127 8.29 -1.11 10.65
CA GLN A 127 8.05 -1.73 11.95
C GLN A 127 7.40 -3.10 11.80
N ILE A 128 7.37 -3.87 12.87
CA ILE A 128 6.59 -5.10 12.96
C ILE A 128 5.11 -4.69 13.04
N LEU A 129 4.30 -5.16 12.09
CA LEU A 129 2.86 -4.89 12.01
C LEU A 129 2.04 -5.98 12.70
N SER A 130 2.48 -7.23 12.64
CA SER A 130 1.88 -8.34 13.37
C SER A 130 2.89 -9.44 13.64
N HIS A 131 2.68 -10.17 14.73
CA HIS A 131 3.39 -11.38 15.08
C HIS A 131 2.38 -12.43 15.56
N GLU A 132 2.25 -13.51 14.82
CA GLU A 132 1.28 -14.55 15.07
C GLU A 132 1.98 -15.90 15.22
N VAL A 133 1.59 -16.67 16.23
CA VAL A 133 1.97 -18.08 16.42
C VAL A 133 0.81 -18.94 15.95
N ASP A 134 1.08 -19.95 15.12
CA ASP A 134 0.03 -20.89 14.70
C ASP A 134 -0.29 -21.84 15.86
N PRO A 135 -1.47 -21.75 16.45
CA PRO A 135 -1.86 -22.61 17.58
C PRO A 135 -1.98 -24.09 17.21
N ASN A 136 -2.11 -24.40 15.90
CA ASN A 136 -2.22 -25.79 15.42
C ASN A 136 -0.85 -26.43 15.18
N SER A 137 0.23 -25.66 15.21
CA SER A 137 1.60 -26.13 15.03
C SER A 137 2.29 -26.50 16.33
N LEU A 138 1.63 -26.27 17.48
CA LEU A 138 2.23 -26.52 18.80
C LEU A 138 2.44 -28.02 19.02
N GLU A 139 3.68 -28.43 19.17
CA GLU A 139 4.08 -29.80 19.48
C GLU A 139 4.89 -29.85 20.79
N VAL A 140 4.40 -30.64 21.74
CA VAL A 140 5.08 -30.82 23.04
C VAL A 140 5.98 -32.05 22.93
N PHE A 141 7.30 -31.85 23.07
CA PHE A 141 8.29 -32.92 22.98
C PHE A 141 8.61 -33.57 24.34
N ASP A 142 8.61 -32.76 25.39
CA ASP A 142 8.87 -33.23 26.74
C ASP A 142 8.11 -32.34 27.74
N GLU A 143 7.60 -32.96 28.79
CA GLU A 143 6.93 -32.30 29.89
C GLU A 143 7.22 -32.99 31.23
N THR A 144 7.77 -32.24 32.16
CA THR A 144 7.97 -32.67 33.52
C THR A 144 7.18 -31.78 34.48
N THR A 145 6.25 -32.37 35.19
CA THR A 145 5.46 -31.64 36.19
C THR A 145 5.81 -32.11 37.60
N SER A 146 5.60 -31.25 38.58
CA SER A 146 5.83 -31.55 40.00
C SER A 146 4.53 -31.40 40.79
N ILE A 147 4.30 -32.31 41.74
CA ILE A 147 3.13 -32.21 42.65
C ILE A 147 3.19 -30.92 43.50
N PHE A 148 4.40 -30.42 43.78
CA PHE A 148 4.63 -29.22 44.61
C PHE A 148 4.75 -27.94 43.76
N ASN A 149 4.87 -28.06 42.43
CA ASN A 149 4.98 -26.96 41.50
C ASN A 149 4.42 -27.41 40.13
N PRO A 150 3.08 -27.55 39.98
CA PRO A 150 2.48 -27.98 38.72
C PRO A 150 2.67 -26.92 37.65
N ILE A 151 2.69 -27.36 36.40
CA ILE A 151 2.64 -26.44 35.24
C ILE A 151 1.27 -25.76 35.22
N THR A 152 1.24 -24.45 34.97
CA THR A 152 0.04 -23.62 34.92
C THR A 152 -0.13 -22.97 33.55
N ILE A 153 -1.31 -22.42 33.27
CA ILE A 153 -1.56 -21.65 32.03
C ILE A 153 -0.66 -20.41 31.99
N GLU A 154 -0.40 -19.80 33.15
CA GLU A 154 0.47 -18.62 33.27
C GLU A 154 1.91 -18.95 32.85
N ASP A 155 2.41 -20.16 33.12
CA ASP A 155 3.71 -20.58 32.64
C ASP A 155 3.79 -20.62 31.12
N TYR A 156 2.75 -21.13 30.45
CA TYR A 156 2.68 -21.16 28.99
C TYR A 156 2.54 -19.75 28.40
N THR A 157 1.68 -18.92 28.95
CA THR A 157 1.47 -17.57 28.44
C THR A 157 2.69 -16.67 28.65
N GLY A 158 3.34 -16.78 29.82
CA GLY A 158 4.59 -16.08 30.10
C GLY A 158 5.70 -16.53 29.16
N PHE A 159 5.90 -17.83 29.01
CA PHE A 159 6.84 -18.39 28.06
C PHE A 159 6.59 -17.92 26.63
N GLN A 160 5.32 -17.93 26.17
CA GLN A 160 4.98 -17.48 24.84
C GLN A 160 5.32 -16.01 24.64
N ALA A 161 5.02 -15.14 25.59
CA ALA A 161 5.33 -13.72 25.52
C ALA A 161 6.84 -13.47 25.43
N ASP A 162 7.63 -14.18 26.27
CA ASP A 162 9.10 -14.10 26.25
C ASP A 162 9.66 -14.56 24.89
N GLN A 163 9.15 -15.66 24.36
CA GLN A 163 9.60 -16.20 23.07
C GLN A 163 9.23 -15.31 21.90
N GLN A 164 8.09 -14.62 21.92
CA GLN A 164 7.72 -13.65 20.90
C GLN A 164 8.78 -12.54 20.82
N GLY A 165 9.15 -11.94 21.95
CA GLY A 165 10.20 -10.92 21.99
C GLY A 165 11.54 -11.41 21.43
N VAL A 166 11.95 -12.62 21.81
CA VAL A 166 13.19 -13.24 21.29
C VAL A 166 13.15 -13.44 19.78
N MET A 167 12.01 -13.86 19.24
CA MET A 167 11.89 -14.10 17.81
C MET A 167 11.80 -12.80 17.00
N GLU A 168 11.15 -11.78 17.54
CA GLU A 168 11.15 -10.43 16.95
C GLU A 168 12.57 -9.86 16.87
N GLU A 169 13.32 -9.94 17.97
CA GLU A 169 14.70 -9.47 17.98
C GLU A 169 15.58 -10.24 16.98
N LYS A 170 15.47 -11.56 16.89
CA LYS A 170 16.17 -12.36 15.89
C LYS A 170 15.81 -11.98 14.46
N ALA A 171 14.52 -11.74 14.20
CA ALA A 171 14.06 -11.33 12.87
C ALA A 171 14.63 -9.94 12.49
N ILE A 172 14.63 -8.99 13.43
CA ILE A 172 15.22 -7.66 13.24
C ILE A 172 16.72 -7.78 12.96
N GLN A 173 17.45 -8.54 13.77
CA GLN A 173 18.88 -8.80 13.58
C GLN A 173 19.20 -9.50 12.26
N SER A 174 18.26 -10.29 11.73
CA SER A 174 18.35 -10.92 10.40
C SER A 174 18.04 -9.96 9.25
N GLY A 175 17.77 -8.68 9.52
CA GLY A 175 17.53 -7.65 8.52
C GLY A 175 16.09 -7.54 8.06
N LEU A 176 15.11 -8.03 8.84
CA LEU A 176 13.68 -7.96 8.50
C LEU A 176 13.24 -6.54 8.17
N LEU A 177 13.57 -5.56 9.03
CA LEU A 177 13.16 -4.17 8.85
C LEU A 177 13.88 -3.50 7.67
N THR A 178 15.14 -3.85 7.41
CA THR A 178 15.88 -3.37 6.23
C THR A 178 15.20 -3.87 4.94
N GLN A 179 14.84 -5.14 4.88
CA GLN A 179 14.10 -5.69 3.75
C GLN A 179 12.72 -5.04 3.60
N ALA A 180 12.04 -4.75 4.72
CA ALA A 180 10.75 -4.07 4.70
C ALA A 180 10.86 -2.64 4.13
N LYS A 181 11.94 -1.92 4.45
CA LYS A 181 12.27 -0.62 3.86
C LYS A 181 12.39 -0.70 2.34
N ASP A 182 13.27 -1.57 1.84
CA ASP A 182 13.55 -1.71 0.41
C ASP A 182 12.30 -2.12 -0.39
N GLN A 183 11.50 -3.03 0.18
CA GLN A 183 10.25 -3.46 -0.44
C GLN A 183 9.18 -2.36 -0.43
N ALA A 184 9.12 -1.54 0.63
CA ALA A 184 8.19 -0.41 0.69
C ALA A 184 8.53 0.62 -0.39
N GLU A 185 9.81 0.99 -0.56
CA GLU A 185 10.26 1.88 -1.63
C GLU A 185 9.90 1.34 -3.02
N THR A 186 10.14 0.04 -3.24
CA THR A 186 9.82 -0.62 -4.51
C THR A 186 8.30 -0.64 -4.78
N ALA A 187 7.50 -1.00 -3.78
CA ALA A 187 6.05 -1.10 -3.92
C ALA A 187 5.41 0.27 -4.19
N ILE A 188 5.78 1.30 -3.42
CA ILE A 188 5.27 2.65 -3.63
C ILE A 188 5.78 3.22 -4.96
N GLY A 189 7.04 2.96 -5.33
CA GLY A 189 7.59 3.33 -6.63
C GLY A 189 6.78 2.74 -7.79
N GLY A 190 6.44 1.45 -7.71
CA GLY A 190 5.61 0.78 -8.71
C GLY A 190 4.19 1.33 -8.83
N LEU A 191 3.61 1.77 -7.70
CA LEU A 191 2.27 2.37 -7.67
C LEU A 191 2.24 3.79 -8.25
N ILE A 192 3.25 4.59 -7.96
CA ILE A 192 3.25 6.03 -8.28
C ILE A 192 3.88 6.31 -9.66
N SER A 193 4.90 5.55 -10.07
CA SER A 193 5.59 5.79 -11.35
C SER A 193 4.65 5.89 -12.57
N PRO A 194 3.60 5.04 -12.73
CA PRO A 194 2.67 5.15 -13.85
C PRO A 194 1.79 6.40 -13.82
N LEU A 195 1.71 7.09 -12.69
CA LEU A 195 0.88 8.27 -12.50
C LEU A 195 1.64 9.59 -12.72
N LEU A 196 2.95 9.52 -12.90
CA LEU A 196 3.80 10.70 -13.12
C LEU A 196 3.48 11.35 -14.47
N GLN A 197 3.55 12.68 -14.50
CA GLN A 197 3.50 13.44 -15.74
C GLN A 197 4.83 13.39 -16.47
N GLU A 198 4.80 13.64 -17.78
CA GLU A 198 6.01 13.68 -18.60
C GLU A 198 7.02 14.72 -18.07
N GLY A 199 8.21 14.27 -17.74
CA GLY A 199 9.28 15.10 -17.18
C GLY A 199 9.28 15.22 -15.65
N GLN A 200 8.32 14.61 -14.92
CA GLN A 200 8.37 14.56 -13.45
C GLN A 200 9.32 13.46 -12.95
N ALA A 201 10.11 13.79 -11.95
CA ALA A 201 10.94 12.83 -11.20
C ALA A 201 10.21 12.33 -9.95
N LEU A 202 10.39 11.04 -9.62
CA LEU A 202 9.91 10.45 -8.36
C LEU A 202 11.07 10.34 -7.37
N GLU A 203 10.86 10.80 -6.15
CA GLU A 203 11.76 10.57 -5.02
C GLU A 203 10.97 9.98 -3.86
N ILE A 204 11.40 8.81 -3.41
CA ILE A 204 10.82 8.14 -2.25
C ILE A 204 11.91 8.05 -1.19
N SER A 205 11.56 8.40 0.03
CA SER A 205 12.42 8.25 1.20
C SER A 205 11.65 7.50 2.29
N VAL A 206 12.24 6.45 2.81
CA VAL A 206 11.75 5.72 3.99
C VAL A 206 12.75 5.98 5.12
N ALA A 207 12.26 6.36 6.29
CA ALA A 207 13.13 6.56 7.44
C ALA A 207 13.85 5.24 7.80
N ASP A 208 15.04 5.34 8.36
CA ASP A 208 15.79 4.17 8.82
C ASP A 208 15.09 3.52 10.02
N PRO A 209 15.10 2.18 10.12
CA PRO A 209 14.61 1.48 11.30
C PRO A 209 15.46 1.84 12.52
N GLU A 210 14.81 1.99 13.67
CA GLU A 210 15.48 2.21 14.96
C GLU A 210 16.12 0.93 15.50
#